data_dd26c180d0932318cac377c91a90db89
#
_entry.id   dd26c180d0932318cac377c91a90db89
#
_cell.length_a   1.000
_cell.length_b   1.000
_cell.length_c   1.000
_cell.angle_alpha   90.00
_cell.angle_beta   90.00
_cell.angle_gamma   90.00
#
_symmetry.space_group_name_H-M   'P 1'
#
loop_
_entity.id
_entity.type
_entity.pdbx_description
1 polymer ?
#
loop_
_entity_poly.entity_id
_entity_poly.type
_entity_poly.pdbx_seq_one_letter_code
_entity_poly.pdbx_strand_id
1 'polypeptide(L)'
;MNLGLLGIDPSTATVAAAAHRAGVRIAVASETPAGQIHSGPAPVLPGDPPRRVRWEDLLDPATCDAILVAASGWNDDRAEAVRKLVQAGRTLVVSQPLGLSMLYAYELDMIRQDSGAVLIPILPDRLHPFVPRLRDWIELRLPSAGVETISFEHRLVERTKEDVLGAFCRDADLIRVLVGAPTRLSTLGAAEGDVAWATLAVGLTSPARPPVRWQVVRSDTPGLTITVIATDGTVRIEIPAEAADPAGAWRWTGPGGSETAPFDGGAAILAVIETRLAGRTDAGDPPAATWDDAARGVELAETVPRSMAKGRAIDLHQEEFTEIGTFKGTMASLGCGIVLLALAVIVGATLLGGIAKQIGWEFGERLAGLWPVLVLMTMGLFLLLQLLPALVAPSPRPPSLPQRNAAHKPGKLGKS
;
A
#
# COMPACT_ATOMS: atom_id res chain seq x y z
N MET A 1 8.13 9.02 -25.61
CA MET A 1 7.59 9.23 -24.27
C MET A 1 8.14 10.53 -23.70
N ASN A 2 7.28 11.39 -23.17
CA ASN A 2 7.64 12.63 -22.48
C ASN A 2 7.18 12.55 -21.04
N LEU A 3 8.04 12.92 -20.08
CA LEU A 3 7.70 12.93 -18.67
C LEU A 3 7.49 14.35 -18.16
N GLY A 4 6.58 14.52 -17.22
CA GLY A 4 6.40 15.73 -16.43
C GLY A 4 6.91 15.52 -15.01
N LEU A 5 7.20 16.61 -14.29
CA LEU A 5 7.58 16.62 -12.89
C LEU A 5 6.60 17.46 -12.07
N LEU A 6 6.18 16.93 -10.93
CA LEU A 6 5.48 17.66 -9.86
C LEU A 6 6.33 17.57 -8.58
N GLY A 7 7.22 18.53 -8.41
CA GLY A 7 8.28 18.51 -7.40
C GLY A 7 9.44 17.58 -7.77
N ILE A 8 10.48 17.60 -6.94
CA ILE A 8 11.66 16.76 -7.10
C ILE A 8 12.15 16.26 -5.74
N ASP A 9 12.54 14.97 -5.69
CA ASP A 9 13.19 14.31 -4.57
C ASP A 9 14.20 13.27 -5.07
N PRO A 10 14.98 12.60 -4.22
CA PRO A 10 15.96 11.62 -4.66
C PRO A 10 15.37 10.51 -5.56
N SER A 11 14.20 9.98 -5.22
CA SER A 11 13.57 8.89 -5.98
C SER A 11 13.12 9.34 -7.38
N THR A 12 12.44 10.49 -7.48
CA THR A 12 12.06 11.05 -8.79
C THR A 12 13.28 11.48 -9.60
N ALA A 13 14.33 11.99 -8.96
CA ALA A 13 15.57 12.35 -9.64
C ALA A 13 16.31 11.13 -10.23
N THR A 14 16.30 10.00 -9.51
CA THR A 14 16.89 8.74 -10.01
C THR A 14 16.15 8.25 -11.27
N VAL A 15 14.82 8.29 -11.27
CA VAL A 15 14.00 7.95 -12.44
C VAL A 15 14.25 8.94 -13.59
N ALA A 16 14.31 10.24 -13.29
CA ALA A 16 14.59 11.28 -14.29
C ALA A 16 16.00 11.11 -14.93
N ALA A 17 17.00 10.73 -14.12
CA ALA A 17 18.34 10.44 -14.61
C ALA A 17 18.37 9.21 -15.52
N ALA A 18 17.63 8.15 -15.17
CA ALA A 18 17.48 6.98 -16.02
C ALA A 18 16.76 7.32 -17.32
N ALA A 19 15.69 8.11 -17.26
CA ALA A 19 14.97 8.59 -18.44
C ALA A 19 15.90 9.36 -19.38
N HIS A 20 16.72 10.27 -18.86
CA HIS A 20 17.70 11.00 -19.66
C HIS A 20 18.70 10.08 -20.36
N ARG A 21 19.26 9.07 -19.64
CA ARG A 21 20.16 8.07 -20.23
C ARG A 21 19.51 7.25 -21.35
N ALA A 22 18.21 6.99 -21.22
CA ALA A 22 17.38 6.28 -22.22
C ALA A 22 16.90 7.19 -23.38
N GLY A 23 17.25 8.48 -23.39
CA GLY A 23 16.79 9.42 -24.41
C GLY A 23 15.33 9.87 -24.22
N VAL A 24 14.73 9.60 -23.07
CA VAL A 24 13.39 10.05 -22.68
C VAL A 24 13.47 11.47 -22.13
N ARG A 25 12.63 12.36 -22.67
CA ARG A 25 12.67 13.79 -22.32
C ARG A 25 11.83 14.08 -21.09
N ILE A 26 12.39 14.86 -20.15
CA ILE A 26 11.61 15.59 -19.14
C ILE A 26 11.12 16.89 -19.77
N ALA A 27 9.87 16.93 -20.22
CA ALA A 27 9.35 18.03 -21.01
C ALA A 27 8.98 19.25 -20.17
N VAL A 28 8.39 19.01 -19.01
CA VAL A 28 7.81 20.05 -18.15
C VAL A 28 8.08 19.76 -16.68
N ALA A 29 8.18 20.82 -15.88
CA ALA A 29 8.28 20.72 -14.43
C ALA A 29 7.41 21.78 -13.76
N SER A 30 6.65 21.36 -12.75
CA SER A 30 5.94 22.23 -11.84
C SER A 30 6.56 22.13 -10.46
N GLU A 31 6.95 23.28 -9.92
CA GLU A 31 7.34 23.41 -8.53
C GLU A 31 6.17 24.05 -7.78
N THR A 32 5.64 23.35 -6.79
CA THR A 32 4.70 23.97 -5.87
C THR A 32 5.46 24.98 -5.02
N PRO A 33 5.00 26.24 -4.90
CA PRO A 33 5.77 27.32 -4.28
C PRO A 33 6.01 27.17 -2.78
N ALA A 34 5.41 26.20 -2.11
CA ALA A 34 5.46 26.06 -0.67
C ALA A 34 6.60 25.14 -0.21
N GLY A 35 7.65 25.75 0.35
CA GLY A 35 8.45 25.14 1.41
C GLY A 35 9.37 24.01 1.03
N GLN A 36 10.40 24.27 0.23
CA GLN A 36 11.59 23.42 0.23
C GLN A 36 12.33 23.55 1.56
N ILE A 37 11.95 22.74 2.53
CA ILE A 37 12.82 22.46 3.69
C ILE A 37 13.53 21.14 3.34
N HIS A 38 14.60 21.23 2.56
CA HIS A 38 15.51 20.12 2.34
C HIS A 38 16.81 20.46 3.05
N SER A 39 17.19 19.64 3.99
CA SER A 39 18.50 19.61 4.64
C SER A 39 19.63 19.04 3.76
N GLY A 40 19.47 19.10 2.42
CA GLY A 40 20.47 18.61 1.46
C GLY A 40 20.51 19.44 0.18
N PRO A 41 21.59 19.30 -0.64
CA PRO A 41 21.64 19.93 -1.94
C PRO A 41 20.49 19.41 -2.81
N ALA A 42 19.74 20.31 -3.45
CA ALA A 42 18.64 19.95 -4.34
C ALA A 42 19.18 18.99 -5.44
N PRO A 43 18.50 17.87 -5.72
CA PRO A 43 18.91 16.97 -6.78
C PRO A 43 18.92 17.72 -8.13
N VAL A 44 20.03 17.60 -8.87
CA VAL A 44 20.20 18.23 -10.17
C VAL A 44 19.63 17.31 -11.24
N LEU A 45 18.71 17.84 -12.05
CA LEU A 45 18.20 17.11 -13.21
C LEU A 45 19.29 17.09 -14.33
N PRO A 46 19.60 15.95 -14.92
CA PRO A 46 20.49 15.91 -16.06
C PRO A 46 19.79 16.39 -17.34
N GLY A 47 20.56 16.97 -18.27
CA GLY A 47 20.08 17.43 -19.57
C GLY A 47 19.56 18.85 -19.61
N ASP A 48 18.79 19.17 -20.67
CA ASP A 48 18.20 20.48 -20.83
C ASP A 48 17.15 20.75 -19.73
N PRO A 49 17.09 21.96 -19.17
CA PRO A 49 16.12 22.28 -18.13
C PRO A 49 14.70 22.13 -18.69
N PRO A 50 13.79 21.45 -17.96
CA PRO A 50 12.41 21.31 -18.39
C PRO A 50 11.70 22.67 -18.40
N ARG A 51 10.70 22.82 -19.27
CA ARG A 51 9.87 24.02 -19.31
C ARG A 51 9.10 24.12 -17.98
N ARG A 52 9.24 25.24 -17.28
CA ARG A 52 8.45 25.51 -16.07
C ARG A 52 6.99 25.76 -16.44
N VAL A 53 6.10 25.06 -15.77
CA VAL A 53 4.65 25.14 -15.94
C VAL A 53 3.95 25.18 -14.59
N ARG A 54 2.68 25.57 -14.56
CA ARG A 54 1.87 25.39 -13.36
C ARG A 54 1.39 23.92 -13.31
N TRP A 55 1.03 23.45 -12.13
CA TRP A 55 0.57 22.06 -11.99
C TRP A 55 -0.73 21.79 -12.79
N GLU A 56 -1.59 22.82 -12.99
CA GLU A 56 -2.81 22.72 -13.78
C GLU A 56 -2.54 22.41 -15.27
N ASP A 57 -1.38 22.83 -15.78
CA ASP A 57 -0.97 22.53 -17.15
C ASP A 57 -0.67 21.04 -17.33
N LEU A 58 -0.40 20.28 -16.23
CA LEU A 58 -0.20 18.84 -16.25
C LEU A 58 -1.52 18.05 -16.40
N LEU A 59 -2.66 18.71 -16.25
CA LEU A 59 -3.97 18.08 -16.51
C LEU A 59 -4.16 17.75 -18.00
N ASP A 60 -3.55 18.55 -18.90
CA ASP A 60 -3.62 18.30 -20.33
C ASP A 60 -2.73 17.10 -20.72
N PRO A 61 -3.32 16.01 -21.28
CA PRO A 61 -2.56 14.86 -21.72
C PRO A 61 -1.56 15.16 -22.84
N ALA A 62 -1.72 16.23 -23.58
CA ALA A 62 -0.76 16.64 -24.61
C ALA A 62 0.57 17.17 -24.03
N THR A 63 0.59 17.52 -22.76
CA THR A 63 1.77 18.10 -22.09
C THR A 63 2.86 17.03 -21.81
N CYS A 64 2.46 15.86 -21.33
CA CYS A 64 3.36 14.74 -21.02
C CYS A 64 2.56 13.43 -20.94
N ASP A 65 3.23 12.31 -21.11
CA ASP A 65 2.62 10.95 -21.06
C ASP A 65 2.44 10.46 -19.62
N ALA A 66 3.40 10.76 -18.74
CA ALA A 66 3.35 10.41 -17.32
C ALA A 66 3.99 11.52 -16.47
N ILE A 67 3.62 11.59 -15.20
CA ILE A 67 4.04 12.65 -14.26
C ILE A 67 4.76 12.00 -13.09
N LEU A 68 6.04 12.35 -12.87
CA LEU A 68 6.77 11.98 -11.68
C LEU A 68 6.35 12.92 -10.53
N VAL A 69 5.89 12.35 -9.43
CA VAL A 69 5.39 13.08 -8.26
C VAL A 69 6.34 12.86 -7.08
N ALA A 70 6.92 13.94 -6.58
CA ALA A 70 7.81 13.90 -5.42
C ALA A 70 7.04 13.84 -4.11
N ALA A 71 7.53 13.04 -3.17
CA ALA A 71 7.04 12.99 -1.80
C ALA A 71 7.61 14.13 -0.94
N SER A 72 8.83 14.57 -1.22
CA SER A 72 9.46 15.68 -0.51
C SER A 72 8.71 16.99 -0.69
N GLY A 73 8.55 17.76 0.40
CA GLY A 73 7.77 19.01 0.40
C GLY A 73 6.26 18.76 0.29
N TRP A 74 5.79 17.62 0.74
CA TRP A 74 4.36 17.29 0.77
C TRP A 74 3.56 18.29 1.59
N ASN A 75 2.47 18.80 1.03
CA ASN A 75 1.54 19.74 1.65
C ASN A 75 0.14 19.61 1.03
N ASP A 76 -0.83 20.33 1.57
CA ASP A 76 -2.23 20.25 1.14
C ASP A 76 -2.43 20.69 -0.33
N ASP A 77 -1.67 21.67 -0.81
CA ASP A 77 -1.76 22.14 -2.21
C ASP A 77 -1.30 21.04 -3.18
N ARG A 78 -0.20 20.34 -2.85
CA ARG A 78 0.28 19.20 -3.64
C ARG A 78 -0.68 18.02 -3.54
N ALA A 79 -1.25 17.77 -2.36
CA ALA A 79 -2.26 16.74 -2.19
C ALA A 79 -3.48 16.99 -3.09
N GLU A 80 -3.95 18.25 -3.17
CA GLU A 80 -5.05 18.62 -4.05
C GLU A 80 -4.68 18.52 -5.54
N ALA A 81 -3.47 18.95 -5.91
CA ALA A 81 -2.98 18.81 -7.28
C ALA A 81 -2.96 17.33 -7.71
N VAL A 82 -2.46 16.43 -6.86
CA VAL A 82 -2.43 14.99 -7.13
C VAL A 82 -3.85 14.43 -7.28
N ARG A 83 -4.80 14.79 -6.40
CA ARG A 83 -6.21 14.38 -6.55
C ARG A 83 -6.77 14.77 -7.91
N LYS A 84 -6.57 16.02 -8.33
CA LYS A 84 -7.06 16.53 -9.61
C LYS A 84 -6.44 15.80 -10.80
N LEU A 85 -5.14 15.50 -10.73
CA LEU A 85 -4.45 14.74 -11.76
C LEU A 85 -5.00 13.30 -11.86
N VAL A 86 -5.25 12.66 -10.71
CA VAL A 86 -5.88 11.32 -10.69
C VAL A 86 -7.31 11.39 -11.22
N GLN A 87 -8.11 12.38 -10.83
CA GLN A 87 -9.46 12.61 -11.36
C GLN A 87 -9.48 12.81 -12.90
N ALA A 88 -8.44 13.45 -13.43
CA ALA A 88 -8.26 13.64 -14.87
C ALA A 88 -7.76 12.39 -15.62
N GLY A 89 -7.62 11.25 -14.94
CA GLY A 89 -7.17 9.99 -15.56
C GLY A 89 -5.68 9.98 -15.92
N ARG A 90 -4.85 10.84 -15.30
CA ARG A 90 -3.42 10.94 -15.62
C ARG A 90 -2.65 9.74 -15.09
N THR A 91 -1.55 9.41 -15.76
CA THR A 91 -0.56 8.44 -15.26
C THR A 91 0.41 9.14 -14.32
N LEU A 92 0.45 8.73 -13.05
CA LEU A 92 1.34 9.28 -12.04
C LEU A 92 2.35 8.22 -11.58
N VAL A 93 3.60 8.61 -11.49
CA VAL A 93 4.71 7.81 -10.96
C VAL A 93 5.14 8.46 -9.65
N VAL A 94 4.90 7.78 -8.54
CA VAL A 94 4.76 8.41 -7.23
C VAL A 94 5.85 7.96 -6.28
N SER A 95 6.65 8.90 -5.76
CA SER A 95 7.58 8.62 -4.67
C SER A 95 6.86 8.14 -3.42
N GLN A 96 7.48 7.24 -2.67
CA GLN A 96 6.91 6.66 -1.46
C GLN A 96 7.66 7.09 -0.19
N PRO A 97 6.91 7.35 0.91
CA PRO A 97 5.45 7.50 1.00
C PRO A 97 4.97 8.85 0.48
N LEU A 98 3.83 8.88 -0.17
CA LEU A 98 3.16 10.11 -0.57
C LEU A 98 2.30 10.64 0.61
N GLY A 99 2.95 11.26 1.56
CA GLY A 99 2.34 11.52 2.87
C GLY A 99 2.15 10.24 3.70
N LEU A 100 2.08 10.37 5.01
CA LEU A 100 1.84 9.26 5.92
C LEU A 100 0.37 9.25 6.36
N SER A 101 -0.54 9.11 5.39
CA SER A 101 -1.98 9.07 5.64
C SER A 101 -2.63 7.95 4.84
N MET A 102 -3.10 6.95 5.55
CA MET A 102 -3.86 5.82 4.99
C MET A 102 -5.17 6.29 4.35
N LEU A 103 -5.83 7.26 4.97
CA LEU A 103 -7.06 7.84 4.43
C LEU A 103 -6.83 8.45 3.04
N TYR A 104 -5.72 9.19 2.88
CA TYR A 104 -5.37 9.78 1.60
C TYR A 104 -5.02 8.72 0.54
N ALA A 105 -4.30 7.67 0.93
CA ALA A 105 -3.97 6.57 0.02
C ALA A 105 -5.23 5.85 -0.50
N TYR A 106 -6.22 5.63 0.35
CA TYR A 106 -7.52 5.06 -0.05
C TYR A 106 -8.36 6.01 -0.88
N GLU A 107 -8.38 7.30 -0.54
CA GLU A 107 -9.04 8.32 -1.35
C GLU A 107 -8.51 8.29 -2.79
N LEU A 108 -7.19 8.26 -2.97
CA LEU A 108 -6.58 8.17 -4.30
C LEU A 108 -6.94 6.87 -5.02
N ASP A 109 -7.03 5.75 -4.29
CA ASP A 109 -7.42 4.47 -4.90
C ASP A 109 -8.87 4.49 -5.42
N MET A 110 -9.80 5.06 -4.64
CA MET A 110 -11.19 5.23 -5.08
C MET A 110 -11.28 6.11 -6.32
N ILE A 111 -10.60 7.27 -6.31
CA ILE A 111 -10.59 8.18 -7.47
C ILE A 111 -9.98 7.49 -8.70
N ARG A 112 -8.89 6.74 -8.52
CA ARG A 112 -8.22 5.98 -9.58
C ARG A 112 -9.14 4.94 -10.20
N GLN A 113 -9.92 4.21 -9.40
CA GLN A 113 -10.88 3.21 -9.89
C GLN A 113 -11.96 3.86 -10.76
N ASP A 114 -12.44 5.03 -10.36
CA ASP A 114 -13.48 5.76 -11.09
C ASP A 114 -12.95 6.44 -12.37
N SER A 115 -11.74 7.00 -12.34
CA SER A 115 -11.15 7.78 -13.43
C SER A 115 -10.36 6.93 -14.45
N GLY A 116 -9.98 5.70 -14.08
CA GLY A 116 -9.07 4.88 -14.86
C GLY A 116 -7.61 5.36 -14.85
N ALA A 117 -7.23 6.24 -13.91
CA ALA A 117 -5.87 6.71 -13.76
C ALA A 117 -4.91 5.57 -13.41
N VAL A 118 -3.64 5.69 -13.80
CA VAL A 118 -2.60 4.73 -13.47
C VAL A 118 -1.68 5.32 -12.42
N LEU A 119 -1.59 4.67 -11.25
CA LEU A 119 -0.67 5.03 -10.18
C LEU A 119 0.44 4.00 -10.10
N ILE A 120 1.69 4.45 -10.30
CA ILE A 120 2.90 3.62 -10.27
C ILE A 120 3.76 4.07 -9.08
N PRO A 121 3.83 3.32 -7.99
CA PRO A 121 4.72 3.67 -6.88
C PRO A 121 6.19 3.43 -7.24
N ILE A 122 7.06 4.35 -6.84
CA ILE A 122 8.51 4.20 -6.98
C ILE A 122 9.03 3.33 -5.83
N LEU A 123 9.04 2.03 -6.05
CA LEU A 123 9.54 0.99 -5.14
C LEU A 123 10.43 0.02 -5.92
N PRO A 124 11.64 0.47 -6.36
CA PRO A 124 12.49 -0.29 -7.27
C PRO A 124 13.11 -1.52 -6.62
N ASP A 125 13.35 -1.51 -5.31
CA ASP A 125 14.15 -2.51 -4.61
C ASP A 125 13.60 -3.93 -4.78
N ARG A 126 12.27 -4.10 -4.87
CA ARG A 126 11.65 -5.41 -5.12
C ARG A 126 12.04 -6.03 -6.46
N LEU A 127 12.45 -5.20 -7.43
CA LEU A 127 12.83 -5.64 -8.79
C LEU A 127 14.28 -6.11 -8.88
N HIS A 128 15.07 -6.00 -7.80
CA HIS A 128 16.46 -6.47 -7.80
C HIS A 128 16.51 -8.01 -7.88
N PRO A 129 17.42 -8.61 -8.72
CA PRO A 129 17.50 -10.07 -8.90
C PRO A 129 17.74 -10.87 -7.61
N PHE A 130 18.33 -10.26 -6.57
CA PHE A 130 18.50 -10.93 -5.28
C PHE A 130 17.19 -11.10 -4.48
N VAL A 131 16.15 -10.33 -4.78
CA VAL A 131 14.88 -10.40 -4.04
C VAL A 131 14.14 -11.71 -4.31
N PRO A 132 13.85 -12.11 -5.57
CA PRO A 132 13.23 -13.41 -5.81
C PRO A 132 14.11 -14.57 -5.30
N ARG A 133 15.44 -14.47 -5.47
CA ARG A 133 16.37 -15.48 -4.96
C ARG A 133 16.30 -15.61 -3.42
N LEU A 134 16.20 -14.50 -2.70
CA LEU A 134 16.06 -14.53 -1.23
C LEU A 134 14.70 -15.07 -0.81
N ARG A 135 13.62 -14.68 -1.50
CA ARG A 135 12.28 -15.22 -1.28
C ARG A 135 12.28 -16.75 -1.45
N ASP A 136 12.81 -17.25 -2.55
CA ASP A 136 12.90 -18.68 -2.84
C ASP A 136 13.75 -19.41 -1.78
N TRP A 137 14.86 -18.79 -1.35
CA TRP A 137 15.71 -19.34 -0.27
C TRP A 137 14.95 -19.46 1.06
N ILE A 138 14.08 -18.50 1.38
CA ILE A 138 13.19 -18.51 2.56
C ILE A 138 12.11 -19.60 2.38
N GLU A 139 11.39 -19.58 1.26
CA GLU A 139 10.26 -20.48 1.00
C GLU A 139 10.67 -21.97 1.05
N LEU A 140 11.85 -22.31 0.55
CA LEU A 140 12.37 -23.68 0.60
C LEU A 140 12.58 -24.19 2.03
N ARG A 141 12.71 -23.30 3.03
CA ARG A 141 12.99 -23.63 4.43
C ARG A 141 11.76 -23.55 5.34
N LEU A 142 10.68 -22.93 4.89
CA LEU A 142 9.47 -22.77 5.70
C LEU A 142 8.86 -24.12 6.16
N PRO A 143 8.75 -25.17 5.32
CA PRO A 143 8.14 -26.42 5.73
C PRO A 143 8.83 -27.11 6.91
N SER A 144 10.15 -26.87 7.07
CA SER A 144 10.96 -27.46 8.15
C SER A 144 11.12 -26.55 9.37
N ALA A 145 10.43 -25.40 9.42
CA ALA A 145 10.66 -24.33 10.39
C ALA A 145 12.15 -23.90 10.44
N GLY A 146 12.84 -23.99 9.31
CA GLY A 146 14.29 -23.79 9.24
C GLY A 146 14.72 -22.32 9.23
N VAL A 147 13.80 -21.36 9.02
CA VAL A 147 14.09 -19.92 9.14
C VAL A 147 13.71 -19.47 10.56
N GLU A 148 14.71 -19.00 11.31
CA GLU A 148 14.53 -18.59 12.69
C GLU A 148 14.08 -17.12 12.80
N THR A 149 14.72 -16.23 12.06
CA THR A 149 14.42 -14.79 12.08
C THR A 149 14.90 -14.09 10.82
N ILE A 150 14.22 -12.98 10.50
CA ILE A 150 14.59 -12.07 9.44
C ILE A 150 14.77 -10.69 10.06
N SER A 151 15.91 -10.06 9.86
CA SER A 151 16.17 -8.72 10.35
C SER A 151 16.46 -7.74 9.22
N PHE A 152 15.85 -6.56 9.32
CA PHE A 152 16.09 -5.39 8.49
C PHE A 152 16.76 -4.33 9.36
N GLU A 153 17.97 -3.93 9.02
CA GLU A 153 18.68 -2.86 9.67
C GLU A 153 18.84 -1.70 8.71
N HIS A 154 18.02 -0.65 8.90
CA HIS A 154 18.07 0.55 8.09
C HIS A 154 19.02 1.56 8.73
N ARG A 155 20.04 1.95 7.97
CA ARG A 155 21.08 2.90 8.38
C ARG A 155 20.71 4.28 7.88
N LEU A 156 20.49 5.23 8.80
CA LEU A 156 20.16 6.61 8.50
C LEU A 156 21.18 7.57 9.12
N VAL A 157 21.47 8.66 8.42
CA VAL A 157 22.28 9.77 8.96
C VAL A 157 21.48 10.53 10.00
N GLU A 158 20.27 10.96 9.64
CA GLU A 158 19.30 11.58 10.53
C GLU A 158 18.17 10.58 10.83
N ARG A 159 17.61 10.68 12.04
CA ARG A 159 16.57 9.75 12.50
C ARG A 159 15.40 10.55 13.05
N THR A 160 14.91 11.48 12.24
CA THR A 160 13.66 12.16 12.53
C THR A 160 12.48 11.19 12.40
N LYS A 161 11.34 11.56 12.93
CA LYS A 161 10.12 10.76 12.77
C LYS A 161 9.80 10.49 11.31
N GLU A 162 9.90 11.51 10.49
CA GLU A 162 9.60 11.48 9.06
C GLU A 162 10.55 10.56 8.31
N ASP A 163 11.86 10.67 8.57
CA ASP A 163 12.88 9.84 7.91
C ASP A 163 12.71 8.36 8.27
N VAL A 164 12.49 8.07 9.56
CA VAL A 164 12.32 6.70 10.06
C VAL A 164 11.05 6.06 9.54
N LEU A 165 9.91 6.77 9.57
CA LEU A 165 8.65 6.24 9.04
C LEU A 165 8.68 6.13 7.51
N GLY A 166 9.33 7.06 6.83
CA GLY A 166 9.53 7.00 5.38
C GLY A 166 10.37 5.79 4.96
N ALA A 167 11.48 5.54 5.66
CA ALA A 167 12.30 4.36 5.45
C ALA A 167 11.53 3.07 5.72
N PHE A 168 10.85 2.99 6.87
CA PHE A 168 10.04 1.82 7.21
C PHE A 168 8.92 1.55 6.18
N CYS A 169 8.25 2.59 5.69
CA CYS A 169 7.22 2.47 4.67
C CYS A 169 7.75 1.83 3.38
N ARG A 170 8.94 2.21 2.91
CA ARG A 170 9.57 1.62 1.72
C ARG A 170 10.03 0.18 2.00
N ASP A 171 10.67 -0.06 3.13
CA ASP A 171 11.16 -1.40 3.51
C ASP A 171 10.01 -2.39 3.75
N ALA A 172 8.83 -1.89 4.17
CA ALA A 172 7.62 -2.70 4.34
C ALA A 172 7.20 -3.39 3.03
N ASP A 173 7.47 -2.80 1.88
CA ASP A 173 7.25 -3.42 0.59
C ASP A 173 8.12 -4.66 0.40
N LEU A 174 9.43 -4.56 0.65
CA LEU A 174 10.35 -5.71 0.61
C LEU A 174 9.98 -6.79 1.62
N ILE A 175 9.60 -6.40 2.85
CA ILE A 175 9.13 -7.34 3.87
C ILE A 175 7.93 -8.14 3.34
N ARG A 176 6.96 -7.47 2.73
CA ARG A 176 5.76 -8.12 2.17
C ARG A 176 6.11 -9.04 1.00
N VAL A 177 7.06 -8.68 0.15
CA VAL A 177 7.53 -9.53 -0.96
C VAL A 177 8.21 -10.79 -0.44
N LEU A 178 8.99 -10.69 0.64
CA LEU A 178 9.79 -11.79 1.17
C LEU A 178 8.99 -12.75 2.06
N VAL A 179 8.07 -12.23 2.89
CA VAL A 179 7.38 -13.05 3.89
C VAL A 179 5.85 -12.97 3.82
N GLY A 180 5.31 -12.22 2.87
CA GLY A 180 3.88 -11.98 2.76
C GLY A 180 3.40 -10.88 3.72
N ALA A 181 2.09 -10.65 3.75
CA ALA A 181 1.50 -9.59 4.54
C ALA A 181 1.55 -9.91 6.04
N PRO A 182 2.13 -9.02 6.89
CA PRO A 182 2.10 -9.22 8.33
C PRO A 182 0.68 -9.03 8.87
N THR A 183 0.33 -9.82 9.90
CA THR A 183 -0.96 -9.72 10.60
C THR A 183 -0.87 -8.98 11.93
N ARG A 184 0.35 -8.74 12.42
CA ARG A 184 0.56 -8.08 13.70
C ARG A 184 1.84 -7.25 13.69
N LEU A 185 1.76 -6.05 14.26
CA LEU A 185 2.87 -5.11 14.41
C LEU A 185 3.07 -4.78 15.89
N SER A 186 4.30 -4.82 16.36
CA SER A 186 4.73 -4.38 17.70
C SER A 186 5.92 -3.46 17.60
N THR A 187 6.04 -2.52 18.53
CA THR A 187 7.17 -1.59 18.59
C THR A 187 7.94 -1.78 19.90
N LEU A 188 9.26 -1.64 19.78
CA LEU A 188 10.19 -1.57 20.90
C LEU A 188 11.00 -0.29 20.75
N GLY A 189 11.14 0.48 21.83
CA GLY A 189 11.86 1.75 21.84
C GLY A 189 11.52 2.56 23.09
N ALA A 190 12.10 3.76 23.21
CA ALA A 190 11.72 4.71 24.25
C ALA A 190 10.27 5.15 24.05
N ALA A 191 9.58 5.47 25.15
CA ALA A 191 8.16 5.77 25.11
C ALA A 191 7.86 7.14 24.45
N GLU A 192 8.75 8.11 24.54
CA GLU A 192 8.50 9.50 24.11
C GLU A 192 9.77 10.22 23.65
N GLY A 193 9.58 11.29 22.86
CA GLY A 193 10.62 12.19 22.39
C GLY A 193 11.40 11.69 21.17
N ASP A 194 12.38 12.48 20.72
CA ASP A 194 13.19 12.19 19.52
C ASP A 194 14.03 10.91 19.68
N VAL A 195 14.40 10.55 20.91
CA VAL A 195 15.12 9.31 21.23
C VAL A 195 14.29 8.08 20.85
N ALA A 196 12.95 8.17 20.92
CA ALA A 196 12.06 7.07 20.56
C ALA A 196 12.22 6.66 19.10
N TRP A 197 12.34 7.63 18.20
CA TRP A 197 12.55 7.39 16.77
C TRP A 197 13.97 6.90 16.49
N ALA A 198 14.93 7.46 17.19
CA ALA A 198 16.35 7.11 17.04
C ALA A 198 16.68 5.67 17.42
N THR A 199 15.86 5.02 18.24
CA THR A 199 16.06 3.65 18.75
C THR A 199 14.92 2.70 18.40
N LEU A 200 14.06 3.12 17.45
CA LEU A 200 12.89 2.34 17.07
C LEU A 200 13.26 0.97 16.51
N ALA A 201 12.61 -0.04 17.05
CA ALA A 201 12.54 -1.37 16.47
C ALA A 201 11.07 -1.78 16.30
N VAL A 202 10.75 -2.36 15.14
CA VAL A 202 9.42 -2.85 14.79
C VAL A 202 9.49 -4.36 14.62
N GLY A 203 8.65 -5.07 15.35
CA GLY A 203 8.43 -6.51 15.18
C GLY A 203 7.18 -6.76 14.36
N LEU A 204 7.30 -7.56 13.32
CA LEU A 204 6.20 -7.97 12.44
C LEU A 204 6.06 -9.49 12.49
N THR A 205 4.83 -9.96 12.63
CA THR A 205 4.53 -11.40 12.67
C THR A 205 3.34 -11.74 11.78
N SER A 206 3.37 -12.95 11.23
CA SER A 206 2.28 -13.57 10.48
C SER A 206 2.18 -15.04 10.84
N PRO A 207 1.00 -15.67 10.76
CA PRO A 207 0.86 -17.11 10.97
C PRO A 207 1.74 -17.89 9.98
N ALA A 208 2.44 -18.92 10.50
CA ALA A 208 3.29 -19.80 9.70
C ALA A 208 4.42 -19.11 8.89
N ARG A 209 4.80 -17.92 9.27
CA ARG A 209 5.93 -17.16 8.69
C ARG A 209 6.96 -16.81 9.77
N PRO A 210 8.24 -16.71 9.42
CA PRO A 210 9.26 -16.31 10.39
C PRO A 210 9.00 -14.88 10.86
N PRO A 211 9.34 -14.56 12.13
CA PRO A 211 9.22 -13.21 12.64
C PRO A 211 10.21 -12.29 11.93
N VAL A 212 9.74 -11.08 11.62
CA VAL A 212 10.58 -10.03 11.03
C VAL A 212 10.83 -8.95 12.10
N ARG A 213 12.08 -8.56 12.23
CA ARG A 213 12.51 -7.42 13.02
C ARG A 213 13.08 -6.35 12.11
N TRP A 214 12.47 -5.19 12.10
CA TRP A 214 12.99 -3.99 11.47
C TRP A 214 13.54 -3.05 12.54
N GLN A 215 14.69 -2.42 12.29
CA GLN A 215 15.27 -1.46 13.20
C GLN A 215 16.04 -0.37 12.45
N VAL A 216 16.09 0.82 13.05
CA VAL A 216 16.90 1.92 12.56
C VAL A 216 18.18 2.07 13.39
N VAL A 217 19.29 2.33 12.70
CA VAL A 217 20.57 2.63 13.32
C VAL A 217 21.20 3.89 12.72
N ARG A 218 21.99 4.61 13.51
CA ARG A 218 22.75 5.75 12.99
C ARG A 218 23.96 5.27 12.22
N SER A 219 24.19 5.85 11.05
CA SER A 219 25.39 5.58 10.26
C SER A 219 25.68 6.75 9.33
N ASP A 220 26.96 7.07 9.15
CA ASP A 220 27.41 8.04 8.15
C ASP A 220 27.38 7.43 6.72
N THR A 221 27.19 6.11 6.63
CA THR A 221 26.96 5.39 5.35
C THR A 221 25.53 4.84 5.34
N PRO A 222 24.56 5.61 4.82
CA PRO A 222 23.18 5.16 4.76
C PRO A 222 23.00 3.92 3.87
N GLY A 223 21.91 3.19 4.09
CA GLY A 223 21.60 1.97 3.36
C GLY A 223 20.80 0.98 4.19
N LEU A 224 20.49 -0.17 3.60
CA LEU A 224 19.71 -1.22 4.26
C LEU A 224 20.53 -2.53 4.30
N THR A 225 20.46 -3.23 5.40
CA THR A 225 21.00 -4.59 5.52
C THR A 225 19.85 -5.54 5.87
N ILE A 226 19.67 -6.57 5.06
CA ILE A 226 18.72 -7.66 5.31
C ILE A 226 19.52 -8.88 5.73
N THR A 227 19.22 -9.47 6.89
CA THR A 227 19.85 -10.70 7.37
C THR A 227 18.77 -11.73 7.66
N VAL A 228 18.92 -12.90 7.05
CA VAL A 228 18.05 -14.05 7.27
C VAL A 228 18.86 -15.15 7.92
N ILE A 229 18.46 -15.56 9.12
CA ILE A 229 19.10 -16.62 9.89
C ILE A 229 18.24 -17.88 9.79
N ALA A 230 18.85 -18.95 9.36
CA ALA A 230 18.24 -20.26 9.29
C ALA A 230 19.13 -21.33 9.95
N THR A 231 18.58 -22.48 10.25
CA THR A 231 19.27 -23.60 10.92
C THR A 231 20.48 -24.12 10.15
N ASP A 232 20.49 -23.97 8.82
CA ASP A 232 21.55 -24.45 7.92
C ASP A 232 22.43 -23.34 7.34
N GLY A 233 22.28 -22.09 7.81
CA GLY A 233 23.12 -20.98 7.41
C GLY A 233 22.46 -19.62 7.50
N THR A 234 23.24 -18.60 7.15
CA THR A 234 22.78 -17.21 7.17
C THR A 234 22.99 -16.59 5.79
N VAL A 235 21.99 -15.83 5.35
CA VAL A 235 22.09 -14.97 4.17
C VAL A 235 22.02 -13.52 4.60
N ARG A 236 22.92 -12.70 4.04
CA ARG A 236 22.96 -11.26 4.26
C ARG A 236 22.99 -10.54 2.93
N ILE A 237 22.11 -9.54 2.78
CA ILE A 237 22.08 -8.63 1.63
C ILE A 237 22.38 -7.23 2.14
N GLU A 238 23.35 -6.56 1.54
CA GLU A 238 23.68 -5.16 1.80
C GLU A 238 23.26 -4.32 0.60
N ILE A 239 22.42 -3.32 0.87
CA ILE A 239 21.82 -2.41 -0.11
C ILE A 239 22.36 -1.02 0.20
N PRO A 240 23.16 -0.40 -0.70
CA PRO A 240 23.60 0.98 -0.51
C PRO A 240 22.42 1.95 -0.69
N ALA A 241 22.49 3.14 -0.09
CA ALA A 241 21.52 4.17 -0.38
C ALA A 241 21.71 4.70 -1.81
N GLU A 242 20.62 4.97 -2.51
CA GLU A 242 20.63 5.53 -3.88
C GLU A 242 21.50 6.80 -4.01
N ALA A 243 21.54 7.64 -2.98
CA ALA A 243 22.32 8.88 -2.97
C ALA A 243 23.84 8.65 -2.91
N ALA A 244 24.29 7.49 -2.44
CA ALA A 244 25.71 7.19 -2.26
C ALA A 244 26.36 6.63 -3.54
N ASP A 245 25.60 5.89 -4.34
CA ASP A 245 26.05 5.32 -5.62
C ASP A 245 24.84 5.09 -6.53
N PRO A 246 24.65 5.90 -7.59
CA PRO A 246 23.53 5.72 -8.54
C PRO A 246 23.58 4.39 -9.31
N ALA A 247 24.76 3.74 -9.38
CA ALA A 247 24.93 2.40 -9.90
C ALA A 247 25.12 1.38 -8.77
N GLY A 248 24.58 1.68 -7.58
CA GLY A 248 24.83 0.97 -6.32
C GLY A 248 24.71 -0.53 -6.44
N ALA A 249 25.83 -1.21 -6.22
CA ALA A 249 25.86 -2.65 -6.31
C ALA A 249 25.38 -3.26 -4.98
N TRP A 250 24.35 -4.06 -5.04
CA TRP A 250 23.93 -4.87 -3.91
C TRP A 250 24.89 -6.01 -3.68
N ARG A 251 25.17 -6.31 -2.42
CA ARG A 251 26.04 -7.42 -2.04
C ARG A 251 25.24 -8.52 -1.38
N TRP A 252 25.31 -9.71 -1.93
CA TRP A 252 24.83 -10.96 -1.34
C TRP A 252 25.97 -11.67 -0.64
N THR A 253 25.75 -12.14 0.59
CA THR A 253 26.68 -13.04 1.30
C THR A 253 25.86 -14.19 1.88
N GLY A 254 26.25 -15.41 1.58
CA GLY A 254 25.52 -16.61 2.02
C GLY A 254 26.41 -17.85 2.05
N PRO A 255 25.84 -19.03 2.33
CA PRO A 255 26.60 -20.29 2.42
C PRO A 255 27.40 -20.63 1.14
N GLY A 256 26.95 -20.11 -0.02
CA GLY A 256 27.65 -20.31 -1.31
C GLY A 256 28.72 -19.25 -1.64
N GLY A 257 29.05 -18.34 -0.71
CA GLY A 257 30.01 -17.27 -0.93
C GLY A 257 29.40 -15.87 -0.98
N SER A 258 30.16 -14.92 -1.53
CA SER A 258 29.73 -13.52 -1.71
C SER A 258 29.64 -13.16 -3.18
N GLU A 259 28.58 -12.45 -3.53
CA GLU A 259 28.30 -11.99 -4.90
C GLU A 259 27.86 -10.52 -4.85
N THR A 260 28.20 -9.76 -5.90
CA THR A 260 27.80 -8.37 -6.02
C THR A 260 27.12 -8.17 -7.36
N ALA A 261 25.95 -7.54 -7.37
CA ALA A 261 25.18 -7.25 -8.57
C ALA A 261 24.85 -5.75 -8.64
N PRO A 262 25.20 -5.05 -9.73
CA PRO A 262 24.80 -3.68 -9.95
C PRO A 262 23.29 -3.62 -10.20
N PHE A 263 22.65 -2.54 -9.75
CA PHE A 263 21.22 -2.33 -9.96
C PHE A 263 20.92 -0.85 -10.19
N ASP A 264 20.26 -0.57 -11.29
CA ASP A 264 19.73 0.75 -11.62
C ASP A 264 18.23 0.76 -11.36
N GLY A 265 17.85 1.17 -10.15
CA GLY A 265 16.44 1.25 -9.72
C GLY A 265 15.63 2.23 -10.57
N GLY A 266 16.24 3.32 -11.04
CA GLY A 266 15.59 4.27 -11.93
C GLY A 266 15.26 3.66 -13.29
N ALA A 267 16.19 2.90 -13.88
CA ALA A 267 15.94 2.19 -15.13
C ALA A 267 14.87 1.10 -14.98
N ALA A 268 14.87 0.39 -13.85
CA ALA A 268 13.84 -0.60 -13.56
C ALA A 268 12.42 0.04 -13.48
N ILE A 269 12.27 1.16 -12.80
CA ILE A 269 11.00 1.90 -12.76
C ILE A 269 10.62 2.48 -14.13
N LEU A 270 11.60 2.97 -14.90
CA LEU A 270 11.34 3.46 -16.26
C LEU A 270 10.75 2.35 -17.16
N ALA A 271 11.28 1.14 -17.09
CA ALA A 271 10.73 -0.02 -17.80
C ALA A 271 9.28 -0.36 -17.37
N VAL A 272 8.96 -0.20 -16.09
CA VAL A 272 7.59 -0.34 -15.58
C VAL A 272 6.67 0.73 -16.18
N ILE A 273 7.11 1.99 -16.22
CA ILE A 273 6.35 3.10 -16.82
C ILE A 273 6.03 2.78 -18.29
N GLU A 274 7.02 2.38 -19.08
CA GLU A 274 6.87 2.02 -20.50
C GLU A 274 5.90 0.85 -20.69
N THR A 275 5.99 -0.16 -19.83
CA THR A 275 5.10 -1.33 -19.86
C THR A 275 3.66 -0.93 -19.59
N ARG A 276 3.42 -0.08 -18.58
CA ARG A 276 2.09 0.39 -18.21
C ARG A 276 1.48 1.33 -19.25
N LEU A 277 2.26 2.27 -19.80
CA LEU A 277 1.81 3.17 -20.86
C LEU A 277 1.48 2.40 -22.14
N ALA A 278 2.17 1.29 -22.42
CA ALA A 278 1.84 0.40 -23.53
C ALA A 278 0.62 -0.50 -23.28
N GLY A 279 -0.06 -0.37 -22.14
CA GLY A 279 -1.21 -1.19 -21.76
C GLY A 279 -0.85 -2.67 -21.50
N ARG A 280 0.42 -2.97 -21.26
CA ARG A 280 0.90 -4.34 -20.98
C ARG A 280 0.89 -4.63 -19.49
N THR A 281 0.70 -5.91 -19.15
CA THR A 281 0.84 -6.39 -17.79
C THR A 281 2.32 -6.69 -17.49
N ASP A 282 2.78 -6.31 -16.31
CA ASP A 282 4.10 -6.68 -15.84
C ASP A 282 4.14 -8.19 -15.56
N ALA A 283 5.07 -8.89 -16.22
CA ALA A 283 5.28 -10.34 -16.07
C ALA A 283 6.50 -10.64 -15.18
N GLY A 284 7.07 -9.64 -14.49
CA GLY A 284 8.20 -9.82 -13.58
C GLY A 284 7.87 -10.71 -12.39
N ASP A 285 8.86 -11.33 -11.80
CA ASP A 285 8.76 -12.06 -10.54
C ASP A 285 9.86 -11.58 -9.56
N PRO A 286 9.52 -10.83 -8.51
CA PRO A 286 8.18 -10.32 -8.22
C PRO A 286 7.73 -9.25 -9.23
N PRO A 287 6.42 -9.05 -9.39
CA PRO A 287 5.90 -7.99 -10.25
C PRO A 287 6.22 -6.62 -9.66
N ALA A 288 6.17 -5.58 -10.51
CA ALA A 288 6.27 -4.20 -10.04
C ALA A 288 5.18 -3.87 -9.02
N ALA A 289 5.52 -3.00 -8.08
CA ALA A 289 4.60 -2.59 -7.03
C ALA A 289 3.32 -1.99 -7.60
N THR A 290 2.20 -2.34 -6.99
CA THR A 290 0.89 -1.76 -7.25
C THR A 290 0.61 -0.62 -6.26
N TRP A 291 -0.45 0.15 -6.53
CA TRP A 291 -0.89 1.16 -5.56
C TRP A 291 -1.35 0.54 -4.23
N ASP A 292 -1.96 -0.65 -4.26
CA ASP A 292 -2.31 -1.39 -3.04
C ASP A 292 -1.06 -1.76 -2.22
N ASP A 293 0.03 -2.17 -2.85
CA ASP A 293 1.30 -2.42 -2.16
C ASP A 293 1.81 -1.17 -1.43
N ALA A 294 1.78 -0.01 -2.10
CA ALA A 294 2.18 1.26 -1.51
C ALA A 294 1.27 1.67 -0.34
N ALA A 295 -0.05 1.54 -0.51
CA ALA A 295 -1.03 1.83 0.54
C ALA A 295 -0.82 0.95 1.77
N ARG A 296 -0.51 -0.34 1.59
CA ARG A 296 -0.17 -1.23 2.72
C ARG A 296 1.12 -0.84 3.43
N GLY A 297 2.12 -0.31 2.71
CA GLY A 297 3.32 0.27 3.31
C GLY A 297 2.99 1.47 4.21
N VAL A 298 2.11 2.36 3.75
CA VAL A 298 1.62 3.51 4.52
C VAL A 298 0.83 3.06 5.75
N GLU A 299 -0.04 2.05 5.64
CA GLU A 299 -0.80 1.47 6.76
C GLU A 299 0.13 0.98 7.88
N LEU A 300 1.16 0.24 7.50
CA LEU A 300 2.16 -0.26 8.45
C LEU A 300 2.89 0.90 9.12
N ALA A 301 3.33 1.90 8.36
CA ALA A 301 4.03 3.06 8.89
C ALA A 301 3.14 3.91 9.82
N GLU A 302 1.86 4.13 9.48
CA GLU A 302 0.91 4.84 10.34
C GLU A 302 0.55 4.06 11.62
N THR A 303 0.70 2.73 11.60
CA THR A 303 0.45 1.89 12.77
C THR A 303 1.57 1.98 13.81
N VAL A 304 2.81 2.30 13.41
CA VAL A 304 3.97 2.41 14.31
C VAL A 304 3.72 3.39 15.47
N PRO A 305 3.39 4.67 15.24
CA PRO A 305 3.14 5.60 16.34
C PRO A 305 1.96 5.19 17.22
N ARG A 306 0.95 4.51 16.65
CA ARG A 306 -0.17 3.97 17.42
C ARG A 306 0.26 2.83 18.36
N SER A 307 1.16 1.95 17.89
CA SER A 307 1.72 0.87 18.70
C SER A 307 2.61 1.43 19.83
N MET A 308 3.45 2.43 19.53
CA MET A 308 4.28 3.13 20.51
C MET A 308 3.42 3.77 21.61
N ALA A 309 2.41 4.55 21.23
CA ALA A 309 1.53 5.24 22.18
C ALA A 309 0.74 4.27 23.08
N LYS A 310 0.36 3.10 22.54
CA LYS A 310 -0.37 2.07 23.30
C LYS A 310 0.53 1.14 24.11
N GLY A 311 1.83 1.13 23.87
CA GLY A 311 2.80 0.22 24.50
C GLY A 311 2.48 -1.27 24.26
N ARG A 312 1.78 -1.61 23.18
CA ARG A 312 1.37 -2.98 22.86
C ARG A 312 1.35 -3.24 21.36
N ALA A 313 1.39 -4.52 21.02
CA ALA A 313 1.19 -4.94 19.65
C ALA A 313 -0.24 -4.60 19.14
N ILE A 314 -0.31 -4.28 17.86
CA ILE A 314 -1.56 -3.99 17.14
C ILE A 314 -1.77 -5.10 16.12
N ASP A 315 -2.95 -5.70 16.14
CA ASP A 315 -3.37 -6.63 15.12
C ASP A 315 -3.80 -5.84 13.86
N LEU A 316 -3.22 -6.20 12.74
CA LEU A 316 -3.48 -5.61 11.44
C LEU A 316 -4.66 -6.37 10.84
N HIS A 317 -5.77 -5.70 10.65
CA HIS A 317 -6.92 -6.29 9.99
C HIS A 317 -6.63 -6.27 8.49
N GLN A 318 -6.37 -7.43 7.92
CA GLN A 318 -6.41 -7.64 6.49
C GLN A 318 -7.90 -7.68 6.07
N GLU A 319 -8.55 -6.52 6.06
CA GLU A 319 -9.76 -6.41 5.27
C GLU A 319 -9.31 -6.46 3.81
N GLU A 320 -9.41 -7.64 3.22
CA GLU A 320 -9.58 -7.71 1.79
C GLU A 320 -10.82 -6.87 1.51
N PHE A 321 -10.66 -5.75 0.79
CA PHE A 321 -11.79 -5.00 0.24
C PHE A 321 -12.44 -5.89 -0.82
N THR A 322 -13.11 -6.94 -0.35
CA THR A 322 -13.96 -7.74 -1.18
C THR A 322 -15.22 -6.91 -1.45
N GLU A 323 -15.75 -7.00 -2.66
CA GLU A 323 -17.07 -6.42 -3.01
C GLU A 323 -18.13 -6.72 -1.94
N ILE A 324 -17.97 -7.82 -1.20
CA ILE A 324 -18.78 -8.24 -0.05
C ILE A 324 -18.61 -7.28 1.15
N GLY A 325 -17.41 -6.75 1.44
CA GLY A 325 -17.17 -5.78 2.52
C GLY A 325 -17.81 -4.44 2.22
N THR A 326 -17.66 -3.95 1.00
CA THR A 326 -18.27 -2.70 0.52
C THR A 326 -19.79 -2.83 0.47
N PHE A 327 -20.32 -3.97 0.04
CA PHE A 327 -21.74 -4.28 0.04
C PHE A 327 -22.33 -4.33 1.47
N LYS A 328 -21.63 -4.93 2.43
CA LYS A 328 -22.06 -4.94 3.85
C LYS A 328 -22.10 -3.53 4.45
N GLY A 329 -21.13 -2.68 4.14
CA GLY A 329 -21.08 -1.28 4.57
C GLY A 329 -22.24 -0.46 4.01
N THR A 330 -22.50 -0.57 2.70
CA THR A 330 -23.64 0.10 2.03
C THR A 330 -24.99 -0.42 2.52
N MET A 331 -25.12 -1.71 2.77
CA MET A 331 -26.36 -2.29 3.32
C MET A 331 -26.61 -1.88 4.77
N ALA A 332 -25.56 -1.71 5.58
CA ALA A 332 -25.73 -1.19 6.95
C ALA A 332 -26.21 0.27 6.96
N SER A 333 -25.66 1.12 6.09
CA SER A 333 -26.09 2.52 5.97
C SER A 333 -27.51 2.66 5.39
N LEU A 334 -27.85 1.83 4.41
CA LEU A 334 -29.20 1.75 3.83
C LEU A 334 -30.22 1.30 4.89
N GLY A 335 -29.85 0.31 5.73
CA GLY A 335 -30.68 -0.17 6.84
C GLY A 335 -31.00 0.93 7.85
N CYS A 336 -30.00 1.72 8.23
CA CYS A 336 -30.19 2.87 9.13
C CYS A 336 -31.11 3.93 8.48
N GLY A 337 -30.95 4.21 7.18
CA GLY A 337 -31.81 5.11 6.42
C GLY A 337 -33.28 4.65 6.38
N ILE A 338 -33.54 3.35 6.19
CA ILE A 338 -34.88 2.77 6.16
C ILE A 338 -35.55 2.87 7.54
N VAL A 339 -34.80 2.62 8.62
CA VAL A 339 -35.34 2.76 9.99
C VAL A 339 -35.72 4.22 10.29
N LEU A 340 -34.89 5.19 9.91
CA LEU A 340 -35.19 6.62 10.05
C LEU A 340 -36.41 7.03 9.21
N LEU A 341 -36.51 6.53 7.98
CA LEU A 341 -37.66 6.78 7.12
C LEU A 341 -38.94 6.18 7.71
N ALA A 342 -38.90 4.95 8.23
CA ALA A 342 -40.01 4.33 8.89
C ALA A 342 -40.48 5.14 10.12
N LEU A 343 -39.55 5.64 10.94
CA LEU A 343 -39.85 6.51 12.08
C LEU A 343 -40.50 7.81 11.62
N ALA A 344 -40.00 8.45 10.56
CA ALA A 344 -40.58 9.67 10.01
C ALA A 344 -42.00 9.44 9.48
N VAL A 345 -42.26 8.29 8.84
CA VAL A 345 -43.61 7.91 8.38
C VAL A 345 -44.56 7.69 9.53
N ILE A 346 -44.12 7.02 10.60
CA ILE A 346 -44.93 6.81 11.82
C ILE A 346 -45.33 8.16 12.46
N VAL A 347 -44.35 9.04 12.67
CA VAL A 347 -44.58 10.37 13.25
C VAL A 347 -45.47 11.21 12.33
N GLY A 348 -45.20 11.24 11.04
CA GLY A 348 -46.01 11.96 10.05
C GLY A 348 -47.47 11.45 10.01
N ALA A 349 -47.67 10.13 10.00
CA ALA A 349 -48.99 9.51 9.95
C ALA A 349 -49.80 9.76 11.24
N THR A 350 -49.14 9.72 12.40
CA THR A 350 -49.82 10.01 13.70
C THR A 350 -50.24 11.48 13.79
N LEU A 351 -49.38 12.41 13.34
CA LEU A 351 -49.72 13.84 13.28
C LEU A 351 -50.86 14.11 12.27
N LEU A 352 -50.77 13.55 11.09
CA LEU A 352 -51.77 13.71 10.03
C LEU A 352 -53.13 13.15 10.46
N GLY A 353 -53.11 11.96 11.07
CA GLY A 353 -54.34 11.33 11.63
C GLY A 353 -54.98 12.15 12.75
N GLY A 354 -54.17 12.73 13.64
CA GLY A 354 -54.66 13.63 14.68
C GLY A 354 -55.31 14.89 14.13
N ILE A 355 -54.70 15.55 13.15
CA ILE A 355 -55.25 16.75 12.50
C ILE A 355 -56.49 16.41 11.65
N ALA A 356 -56.48 15.33 10.89
CA ALA A 356 -57.59 14.89 10.06
C ALA A 356 -58.84 14.61 10.89
N LYS A 357 -58.67 14.00 12.06
CA LYS A 357 -59.77 13.75 13.01
C LYS A 357 -60.37 15.02 13.60
N GLN A 358 -59.55 16.06 13.87
CA GLN A 358 -60.04 17.34 14.38
C GLN A 358 -60.81 18.15 13.32
N ILE A 359 -60.45 18.02 12.04
CA ILE A 359 -61.06 18.78 10.92
C ILE A 359 -62.20 17.99 10.27
N GLY A 360 -62.43 16.70 10.65
CA GLY A 360 -63.43 15.84 10.03
C GLY A 360 -63.10 15.39 8.61
N TRP A 361 -61.80 15.30 8.27
CA TRP A 361 -61.33 14.93 6.93
C TRP A 361 -61.21 13.40 6.83
N GLU A 362 -62.27 12.72 6.42
CA GLU A 362 -62.37 11.25 6.32
C GLU A 362 -61.30 10.62 5.41
N PHE A 363 -60.92 11.29 4.30
CA PHE A 363 -59.88 10.79 3.42
C PHE A 363 -58.48 10.82 4.07
N GLY A 364 -58.20 11.87 4.84
CA GLY A 364 -56.93 11.99 5.58
C GLY A 364 -56.80 10.92 6.68
N GLU A 365 -57.91 10.56 7.34
CA GLU A 365 -57.94 9.52 8.35
C GLU A 365 -57.68 8.11 7.77
N ARG A 366 -58.25 7.82 6.59
CA ARG A 366 -57.96 6.55 5.85
C ARG A 366 -56.53 6.47 5.37
N LEU A 367 -55.99 7.56 4.82
CA LEU A 367 -54.62 7.63 4.38
C LEU A 367 -53.62 7.45 5.54
N ALA A 368 -53.90 8.11 6.66
CA ALA A 368 -53.10 7.96 7.88
C ALA A 368 -53.13 6.52 8.43
N GLY A 369 -54.25 5.77 8.23
CA GLY A 369 -54.38 4.37 8.65
C GLY A 369 -53.56 3.36 7.82
N LEU A 370 -53.03 3.75 6.65
CA LEU A 370 -52.23 2.87 5.77
C LEU A 370 -50.76 2.73 6.18
N TRP A 371 -50.27 3.54 7.13
CA TRP A 371 -48.86 3.53 7.50
C TRP A 371 -48.30 2.15 7.94
N PRO A 372 -49.06 1.29 8.67
CA PRO A 372 -48.52 0.00 9.10
C PRO A 372 -48.19 -0.91 7.92
N VAL A 373 -49.07 -0.89 6.88
CA VAL A 373 -48.91 -1.68 5.67
C VAL A 373 -47.66 -1.19 4.89
N LEU A 374 -47.50 0.13 4.79
CA LEU A 374 -46.38 0.76 4.08
C LEU A 374 -45.03 0.46 4.76
N VAL A 375 -44.95 0.53 6.06
CA VAL A 375 -43.78 0.19 6.87
C VAL A 375 -43.46 -1.30 6.75
N LEU A 376 -44.46 -2.19 6.90
CA LEU A 376 -44.26 -3.63 6.77
C LEU A 376 -43.80 -4.03 5.37
N MET A 377 -44.35 -3.40 4.32
CA MET A 377 -43.95 -3.67 2.91
C MET A 377 -42.50 -3.24 2.65
N THR A 378 -42.08 -2.07 3.14
CA THR A 378 -40.72 -1.55 2.99
C THR A 378 -39.73 -2.42 3.76
N MET A 379 -40.05 -2.82 5.02
CA MET A 379 -39.20 -3.74 5.78
C MET A 379 -39.13 -5.12 5.17
N GLY A 380 -40.25 -5.66 4.66
CA GLY A 380 -40.27 -6.95 3.97
C GLY A 380 -39.42 -6.94 2.70
N LEU A 381 -39.52 -5.89 1.90
CA LEU A 381 -38.68 -5.72 0.70
C LEU A 381 -37.19 -5.63 1.05
N PHE A 382 -36.85 -4.89 2.11
CA PHE A 382 -35.47 -4.78 2.59
C PHE A 382 -34.90 -6.12 3.06
N LEU A 383 -35.69 -6.91 3.83
CA LEU A 383 -35.27 -8.25 4.25
C LEU A 383 -35.09 -9.20 3.06
N LEU A 384 -35.94 -9.09 2.04
CA LEU A 384 -35.84 -9.87 0.81
C LEU A 384 -34.57 -9.52 0.03
N LEU A 385 -34.20 -8.24 -0.05
CA LEU A 385 -32.95 -7.79 -0.65
C LEU A 385 -31.71 -8.30 0.11
N GLN A 386 -31.79 -8.44 1.45
CA GLN A 386 -30.68 -9.01 2.24
C GLN A 386 -30.46 -10.50 1.99
N LEU A 387 -31.46 -11.23 1.52
CA LEU A 387 -31.35 -12.66 1.17
C LEU A 387 -30.70 -12.88 -0.21
N LEU A 388 -30.69 -11.87 -1.10
CA LEU A 388 -30.11 -11.95 -2.45
C LEU A 388 -28.64 -12.43 -2.47
N PRO A 389 -27.73 -11.90 -1.61
CA PRO A 389 -26.35 -12.37 -1.57
C PRO A 389 -26.19 -13.82 -1.13
N ALA A 390 -27.09 -14.32 -0.27
CA ALA A 390 -27.07 -15.70 0.18
C ALA A 390 -27.50 -16.69 -0.91
N LEU A 391 -28.26 -16.21 -1.90
CA LEU A 391 -28.70 -16.97 -3.07
C LEU A 391 -27.69 -16.96 -4.23
N VAL A 392 -26.85 -15.91 -4.31
CA VAL A 392 -25.89 -15.70 -5.41
C VAL A 392 -24.45 -16.11 -5.02
N ALA A 393 -24.14 -16.19 -3.73
CA ALA A 393 -22.82 -16.60 -3.28
C ALA A 393 -22.57 -18.09 -3.59
N PRO A 394 -21.55 -18.47 -4.39
CA PRO A 394 -21.16 -19.86 -4.53
C PRO A 394 -20.71 -20.39 -3.16
N SER A 395 -21.17 -21.58 -2.80
CA SER A 395 -20.84 -22.24 -1.54
C SER A 395 -19.33 -22.24 -1.31
N PRO A 396 -18.83 -21.86 -0.14
CA PRO A 396 -17.40 -21.95 0.17
C PRO A 396 -16.97 -23.40 -0.02
N ARG A 397 -16.02 -23.65 -0.92
CA ARG A 397 -15.41 -24.97 -1.06
C ARG A 397 -14.78 -25.33 0.29
N PRO A 398 -15.11 -26.50 0.89
CA PRO A 398 -14.43 -26.92 2.09
C PRO A 398 -12.92 -27.02 1.80
N PRO A 399 -12.05 -26.65 2.75
CA PRO A 399 -10.62 -26.79 2.59
C PRO A 399 -10.33 -28.26 2.26
N SER A 400 -9.65 -28.50 1.13
CA SER A 400 -9.19 -29.82 0.74
C SER A 400 -8.25 -30.35 1.83
N LEU A 401 -8.70 -31.34 2.59
CA LEU A 401 -7.85 -32.04 3.53
C LEU A 401 -6.65 -32.64 2.76
N PRO A 402 -5.42 -32.49 3.27
CA PRO A 402 -4.26 -33.11 2.63
C PRO A 402 -4.49 -34.59 2.56
N GLN A 403 -4.45 -35.14 1.34
CA GLN A 403 -4.50 -36.60 1.12
C GLN A 403 -3.34 -37.23 1.88
N ARG A 404 -3.69 -37.94 2.94
CA ARG A 404 -2.80 -38.78 3.72
C ARG A 404 -2.36 -39.92 2.79
N ASN A 405 -1.17 -39.80 2.18
CA ASN A 405 -0.56 -40.87 1.41
C ASN A 405 -0.38 -42.11 2.30
N ALA A 406 -1.36 -43.03 2.25
CA ALA A 406 -1.27 -44.36 2.81
C ALA A 406 -0.61 -45.26 1.76
N ALA A 407 0.69 -45.46 1.85
CA ALA A 407 1.36 -46.65 1.31
C ALA A 407 2.82 -46.71 1.79
N HIS A 408 3.02 -47.05 3.06
CA HIS A 408 4.27 -47.71 3.44
C HIS A 408 3.96 -49.17 3.70
N LYS A 409 4.16 -50.03 2.68
CA LYS A 409 4.20 -51.48 2.86
C LYS A 409 5.49 -51.89 3.58
N PRO A 410 5.45 -52.64 4.68
CA PRO A 410 6.68 -53.20 5.27
C PRO A 410 7.20 -54.32 4.41
N GLY A 411 8.42 -54.14 3.87
CA GLY A 411 9.17 -55.20 3.17
C GLY A 411 9.52 -56.34 4.10
N LYS A 412 9.23 -57.57 3.67
CA LYS A 412 9.59 -58.81 4.31
C LYS A 412 11.09 -58.95 4.47
N LEU A 413 11.56 -59.17 5.70
CA LEU A 413 12.87 -59.70 6.01
C LEU A 413 12.96 -61.14 5.49
N GLY A 414 13.79 -61.36 4.46
CA GLY A 414 14.26 -62.68 4.04
C GLY A 414 15.42 -63.12 4.91
N LYS A 415 15.27 -64.29 5.51
CA LYS A 415 16.32 -65.07 6.14
C LYS A 415 17.24 -65.65 5.05
N SER A 416 18.53 -65.48 5.18
CA SER A 416 19.60 -66.44 4.96
C SER A 416 20.89 -65.84 5.52
#